data_b03365589fff37cc8508c0730b00eb4e
#
_entry.id   b03365589fff37cc8508c0730b00eb4e
#
_cell.length_a   1.000
_cell.length_b   1.000
_cell.length_c   1.000
_cell.angle_alpha   90.00
_cell.angle_beta   90.00
_cell.angle_gamma   90.00
#
_symmetry.space_group_name_H-M   'P 1'
#
loop_
_entity.id
_entity.type
_entity.pdbx_description
1 polymer ?
#
loop_
_entity_poly.entity_id
_entity_poly.type
_entity_poly.pdbx_seq_one_letter_code
_entity_poly.pdbx_strand_id
1 'polypeptide(L)'
;RHNFSGLRASHGVSVSHRSHGSTGQRQDPGKVFKNKKMAGHMGDKLRTIQNIEIIKSDELNNLLFLKGSIPGSKNSEVLVKKSIKNIKKLTMAEKIEQIEKAKKIPDKKKK
;
A
#
# COMPACT_ATOMS: atom_id res chain seq x y z
N ARG A 1 -4.75 -14.91 1.56
CA ARG A 1 -5.43 -13.80 2.24
C ARG A 1 -4.81 -13.42 3.59
N HIS A 2 -4.41 -14.38 4.39
CA HIS A 2 -3.83 -14.18 5.72
C HIS A 2 -2.41 -14.75 5.85
N ASN A 3 -1.69 -14.92 4.76
CA ASN A 3 -0.33 -15.43 4.70
C ASN A 3 -0.16 -16.87 5.23
N PHE A 4 -1.12 -17.73 4.99
CA PHE A 4 -0.97 -19.14 5.26
C PHE A 4 -0.12 -19.79 4.17
N SER A 5 1.02 -20.34 4.53
CA SER A 5 1.97 -20.98 3.61
C SER A 5 1.76 -22.49 3.48
N GLY A 6 1.03 -23.11 4.39
CA GLY A 6 0.85 -24.55 4.46
C GLY A 6 2.01 -25.28 5.10
N LEU A 7 1.87 -26.60 5.25
CA LEU A 7 2.92 -27.50 5.75
C LEU A 7 3.97 -27.76 4.67
N ARG A 8 5.10 -28.32 5.08
CA ARG A 8 6.18 -28.68 4.14
C ARG A 8 5.70 -29.70 3.11
N ALA A 9 6.34 -29.69 1.94
CA ALA A 9 6.06 -30.66 0.87
C ALA A 9 6.82 -31.98 1.06
N SER A 10 7.88 -32.02 1.91
CA SER A 10 8.78 -33.15 2.10
C SER A 10 9.31 -33.20 3.55
N HIS A 11 10.35 -33.99 3.82
CA HIS A 11 11.00 -34.14 5.13
C HIS A 11 10.07 -34.68 6.23
N GLY A 12 9.53 -35.86 6.02
CA GLY A 12 8.71 -36.60 7.01
C GLY A 12 7.25 -36.18 7.07
N VAL A 13 6.82 -35.26 6.23
CA VAL A 13 5.41 -34.93 6.09
C VAL A 13 4.72 -36.02 5.26
N SER A 14 3.92 -36.86 5.92
CA SER A 14 3.12 -37.91 5.25
C SER A 14 1.69 -37.43 5.08
N VAL A 15 1.09 -37.68 3.94
CA VAL A 15 -0.29 -37.37 3.51
C VAL A 15 -0.78 -35.93 3.74
N SER A 16 -0.05 -35.11 4.46
CA SER A 16 -0.42 -33.73 4.83
C SER A 16 0.37 -32.67 4.08
N HIS A 17 0.93 -33.02 2.91
CA HIS A 17 1.74 -32.09 2.10
C HIS A 17 0.97 -30.81 1.81
N ARG A 18 1.57 -29.67 2.18
CA ARG A 18 1.01 -28.32 1.98
C ARG A 18 -0.39 -28.09 2.56
N SER A 19 -0.86 -28.98 3.41
CA SER A 19 -2.15 -28.82 4.10
C SER A 19 -2.08 -27.68 5.11
N HIS A 20 -3.22 -27.14 5.46
CA HIS A 20 -3.34 -26.18 6.54
C HIS A 20 -3.16 -26.89 7.89
N GLY A 21 -2.65 -26.22 8.89
CA GLY A 21 -2.51 -26.78 10.22
C GLY A 21 -3.82 -26.96 10.95
N SER A 22 -3.76 -27.17 12.26
CA SER A 22 -4.93 -27.31 13.11
C SER A 22 -5.81 -26.06 13.11
N THR A 23 -7.12 -26.26 13.18
CA THR A 23 -8.11 -25.18 13.29
C THR A 23 -8.54 -24.90 14.73
N GLY A 24 -8.16 -25.73 15.68
CA GLY A 24 -8.50 -25.53 17.09
C GLY A 24 -8.11 -26.70 17.97
N GLN A 25 -8.52 -26.62 19.23
CA GLN A 25 -8.32 -27.65 20.23
C GLN A 25 -9.27 -28.81 20.01
N ARG A 26 -9.07 -29.91 20.73
CA ARG A 26 -9.84 -31.16 20.63
C ARG A 26 -11.29 -31.01 21.10
N GLN A 27 -11.71 -31.90 22.02
CA GLN A 27 -13.07 -31.93 22.56
C GLN A 27 -13.42 -30.69 23.42
N ASP A 28 -12.47 -30.04 23.99
CA ASP A 28 -12.64 -28.78 24.72
C ASP A 28 -11.79 -27.67 24.09
N PRO A 29 -12.39 -26.69 23.44
CA PRO A 29 -13.81 -26.29 23.37
C PRO A 29 -14.64 -27.05 22.31
N GLY A 30 -14.07 -27.98 21.51
CA GLY A 30 -14.80 -28.76 20.50
C GLY A 30 -15.40 -27.96 19.36
N LYS A 31 -14.98 -26.76 19.17
CA LYS A 31 -15.45 -25.83 18.12
C LYS A 31 -14.31 -25.01 17.55
N VAL A 32 -14.49 -24.51 16.34
CA VAL A 32 -13.64 -23.47 15.79
C VAL A 32 -14.22 -22.13 16.18
N PHE A 33 -13.41 -21.26 16.78
CA PHE A 33 -13.88 -19.93 17.20
C PHE A 33 -14.31 -19.08 16.01
N LYS A 34 -15.33 -18.24 16.22
CA LYS A 34 -15.74 -17.24 15.24
C LYS A 34 -14.58 -16.29 14.95
N ASN A 35 -14.52 -15.77 13.73
CA ASN A 35 -13.45 -14.89 13.26
C ASN A 35 -12.03 -15.51 13.23
N LYS A 36 -11.91 -16.82 13.36
CA LYS A 36 -10.64 -17.52 13.14
C LYS A 36 -10.17 -17.28 11.72
N LYS A 37 -8.97 -16.71 11.56
CA LYS A 37 -8.37 -16.53 10.24
C LYS A 37 -8.09 -17.87 9.61
N MET A 38 -8.50 -18.04 8.38
CA MET A 38 -8.26 -19.23 7.57
C MET A 38 -7.67 -18.85 6.23
N ALA A 39 -7.05 -19.81 5.55
CA ALA A 39 -6.61 -19.62 4.18
C ALA A 39 -7.82 -19.32 3.28
N GLY A 40 -7.59 -18.54 2.25
CA GLY A 40 -8.63 -18.15 1.31
C GLY A 40 -8.05 -17.41 0.12
N HIS A 41 -8.92 -16.96 -0.78
CA HIS A 41 -8.54 -16.23 -1.97
C HIS A 41 -7.69 -15.00 -1.64
N MET A 42 -6.52 -14.88 -2.25
CA MET A 42 -5.65 -13.72 -2.12
C MET A 42 -6.06 -12.64 -3.12
N GLY A 43 -5.99 -11.40 -2.72
CA GLY A 43 -6.39 -10.27 -3.55
C GLY A 43 -7.89 -10.00 -3.49
N ASP A 44 -8.42 -9.40 -4.55
CA ASP A 44 -9.83 -8.99 -4.70
C ASP A 44 -10.37 -8.27 -3.44
N LYS A 45 -9.60 -7.32 -2.96
CA LYS A 45 -9.88 -6.55 -1.75
C LYS A 45 -9.48 -5.10 -1.94
N LEU A 46 -10.35 -4.20 -1.51
CA LEU A 46 -10.06 -2.77 -1.53
C LEU A 46 -8.73 -2.48 -0.80
N ARG A 47 -7.84 -1.79 -1.49
CA ARG A 47 -6.55 -1.35 -0.96
C ARG A 47 -6.42 0.14 -1.09
N THR A 48 -5.88 0.78 -0.06
CA THR A 48 -5.65 2.21 -0.03
C THR A 48 -4.16 2.49 0.15
N ILE A 49 -3.61 3.33 -0.72
CA ILE A 49 -2.28 3.90 -0.55
C ILE A 49 -2.46 5.36 -0.14
N GLN A 50 -1.68 5.80 0.84
CA GLN A 50 -1.77 7.15 1.38
C GLN A 50 -0.54 7.97 0.98
N ASN A 51 -0.71 9.30 0.91
CA ASN A 51 0.37 10.27 0.71
C ASN A 51 1.15 10.08 -0.60
N ILE A 52 0.46 9.76 -1.69
CA ILE A 52 1.06 9.74 -3.01
C ILE A 52 1.25 11.18 -3.48
N GLU A 53 2.43 11.49 -3.97
CA GLU A 53 2.79 12.80 -4.49
C GLU A 53 2.28 12.98 -5.92
N ILE A 54 1.61 14.10 -6.17
CA ILE A 54 1.20 14.52 -7.51
C ILE A 54 2.37 15.28 -8.14
N ILE A 55 2.84 14.83 -9.30
CA ILE A 55 3.93 15.47 -10.04
C ILE A 55 3.38 16.57 -10.94
N LYS A 56 2.32 16.28 -11.67
CA LYS A 56 1.71 17.20 -12.62
C LYS A 56 0.22 16.87 -12.78
N SER A 57 -0.59 17.88 -13.01
CA SER A 57 -1.96 17.75 -13.51
C SER A 57 -2.08 18.41 -14.89
N ASP A 58 -2.77 17.76 -15.78
CA ASP A 58 -3.08 18.28 -17.10
C ASP A 58 -4.60 18.34 -17.24
N GLU A 59 -5.13 19.53 -17.18
CA GLU A 59 -6.59 19.78 -17.21
C GLU A 59 -7.17 19.58 -18.61
N LEU A 60 -6.40 19.84 -19.66
CA LEU A 60 -6.87 19.73 -21.04
C LEU A 60 -7.17 18.26 -21.42
N ASN A 61 -6.31 17.36 -20.96
CA ASN A 61 -6.42 15.92 -21.24
C ASN A 61 -7.01 15.13 -20.08
N ASN A 62 -7.40 15.78 -18.98
CA ASN A 62 -7.88 15.15 -17.75
C ASN A 62 -6.90 14.10 -17.20
N LEU A 63 -5.60 14.40 -17.20
CA LEU A 63 -4.55 13.50 -16.77
C LEU A 63 -3.95 13.95 -15.43
N LEU A 64 -3.73 12.98 -14.55
CA LEU A 64 -3.07 13.18 -13.27
C LEU A 64 -1.82 12.30 -13.19
N PHE A 65 -0.65 12.92 -13.08
CA PHE A 65 0.63 12.22 -12.98
C PHE A 65 1.01 12.05 -11.51
N LEU A 66 1.11 10.79 -11.09
CA LEU A 66 1.39 10.40 -9.71
C LEU A 66 2.76 9.74 -9.61
N LYS A 67 3.46 10.00 -8.50
CA LYS A 67 4.74 9.36 -8.20
C LYS A 67 4.52 8.09 -7.41
N GLY A 68 4.69 6.94 -8.06
CA GLY A 68 4.58 5.63 -7.41
C GLY A 68 3.50 4.74 -8.02
N SER A 69 3.27 3.62 -7.37
CA SER A 69 2.29 2.63 -7.81
C SER A 69 0.90 2.93 -7.25
N ILE A 70 -0.10 2.56 -8.02
CA ILE A 70 -1.51 2.63 -7.63
C ILE A 70 -2.04 1.21 -7.52
N PRO A 71 -2.84 0.88 -6.48
CA PRO A 71 -3.43 -0.44 -6.37
C PRO A 71 -4.49 -0.66 -7.44
N GLY A 72 -4.55 -1.87 -7.95
CA GLY A 72 -5.51 -2.29 -8.96
C GLY A 72 -4.86 -2.71 -10.28
N SER A 73 -5.67 -3.19 -11.19
CA SER A 73 -5.27 -3.54 -12.55
C SER A 73 -5.21 -2.30 -13.45
N LYS A 74 -4.63 -2.45 -14.64
CA LYS A 74 -4.71 -1.40 -15.67
C LYS A 74 -6.16 -1.13 -16.02
N ASN A 75 -6.50 0.13 -16.24
CA ASN A 75 -7.84 0.59 -16.58
C ASN A 75 -8.91 0.31 -15.50
N SER A 76 -8.51 0.13 -14.26
CA SER A 76 -9.44 0.03 -13.14
C SER A 76 -9.83 1.41 -12.62
N GLU A 77 -11.03 1.51 -12.07
CA GLU A 77 -11.49 2.72 -11.40
C GLU A 77 -10.76 2.91 -10.08
N VAL A 78 -10.34 4.14 -9.81
CA VAL A 78 -9.59 4.50 -8.61
C VAL A 78 -10.23 5.72 -7.94
N LEU A 79 -10.50 5.60 -6.65
CA LEU A 79 -11.01 6.72 -5.87
C LEU A 79 -9.85 7.55 -5.30
N VAL A 80 -9.71 8.77 -5.78
CA VAL A 80 -8.71 9.73 -5.30
C VAL A 80 -9.33 10.62 -4.23
N LYS A 81 -8.70 10.70 -3.06
CA LYS A 81 -9.11 11.56 -1.95
C LYS A 81 -7.97 12.47 -1.53
N LYS A 82 -8.31 13.64 -1.01
CA LYS A 82 -7.32 14.53 -0.41
C LYS A 82 -6.61 13.84 0.75
N SER A 83 -5.30 13.99 0.83
CA SER A 83 -4.50 13.44 1.92
C SER A 83 -4.90 14.06 3.27
N ILE A 84 -4.96 13.22 4.30
CA ILE A 84 -5.27 13.63 5.68
C ILE A 84 -3.98 13.71 6.51
N LYS A 85 -2.99 12.87 6.20
CA LYS A 85 -1.72 12.77 6.93
C LYS A 85 -0.60 13.53 6.22
N ASN A 86 0.34 14.07 6.99
CA ASN A 86 1.53 14.75 6.48
C ASN A 86 1.25 15.92 5.52
N ILE A 87 0.15 16.63 5.72
CA ILE A 87 -0.29 17.75 4.85
C ILE A 87 0.75 18.88 4.81
N LYS A 88 1.53 19.04 5.89
CA LYS A 88 2.57 20.10 5.98
C LYS A 88 3.89 19.74 5.31
N LYS A 89 4.04 18.51 4.81
CA LYS A 89 5.27 18.08 4.13
C LYS A 89 5.27 18.63 2.72
N LEU A 90 6.24 19.47 2.42
CA LEU A 90 6.44 20.03 1.09
C LEU A 90 6.66 18.92 0.05
N THR A 91 6.04 19.06 -1.08
CA THR A 91 6.26 18.20 -2.25
C THR A 91 7.66 18.44 -2.83
N MET A 92 8.13 17.53 -3.68
CA MET A 92 9.43 17.72 -4.33
C MET A 92 9.44 18.96 -5.24
N ALA A 93 8.33 19.23 -5.94
CA ALA A 93 8.19 20.41 -6.78
C ALA A 93 8.32 21.71 -5.96
N GLU A 94 7.57 21.82 -4.87
CA GLU A 94 7.65 23.00 -3.98
C GLU A 94 9.04 23.20 -3.38
N LYS A 95 9.75 22.10 -3.05
CA LYS A 95 11.14 22.19 -2.55
C LYS A 95 12.09 22.72 -3.62
N ILE A 96 11.96 22.25 -4.85
CA ILE A 96 12.76 22.72 -5.98
C ILE A 96 12.50 24.19 -6.21
N GLU A 97 11.25 24.63 -6.25
CA GLU A 97 10.91 26.05 -6.37
C GLU A 97 11.50 26.91 -5.25
N GLN A 98 11.47 26.43 -4.01
CA GLN A 98 12.06 27.15 -2.89
C GLN A 98 13.57 27.30 -3.04
N ILE A 99 14.25 26.23 -3.48
CA ILE A 99 15.70 26.26 -3.74
C ILE A 99 16.02 27.22 -4.89
N GLU A 100 15.24 27.23 -5.96
CA GLU A 100 15.44 28.15 -7.09
C GLU A 100 15.17 29.61 -6.70
N LYS A 101 14.11 29.85 -5.93
CA LYS A 101 13.82 31.18 -5.38
C LYS A 101 14.95 31.67 -4.46
N ALA A 102 15.48 30.80 -3.60
CA ALA A 102 16.62 31.13 -2.73
C ALA A 102 17.89 31.43 -3.52
N LYS A 103 18.15 30.74 -4.63
CA LYS A 103 19.30 31.02 -5.52
C LYS A 103 19.17 32.32 -6.33
N LYS A 104 17.95 32.77 -6.59
CA LYS A 104 17.65 34.00 -7.34
C LYS A 104 17.70 35.26 -6.48
N ILE A 105 17.84 35.18 -5.17
CA ILE A 105 18.03 36.31 -4.28
C ILE A 105 19.53 36.64 -4.30
N PRO A 106 20.00 37.69 -5.03
CA PRO A 106 21.40 38.06 -5.00
C PRO A 106 21.74 38.62 -3.63
N ASP A 107 22.93 38.27 -3.14
CA ASP A 107 23.53 38.73 -1.91
C ASP A 107 23.57 40.31 -1.87
N LYS A 108 22.49 40.91 -1.39
CA LYS A 108 22.44 42.34 -1.09
C LYS A 108 22.86 42.65 0.35
N LYS A 109 23.86 41.97 0.87
CA LYS A 109 24.47 42.33 2.16
C LYS A 109 25.97 42.07 2.15
N LYS A 110 26.71 42.86 1.38
CA LYS A 110 28.09 43.26 1.70
C LYS A 110 28.25 44.70 1.29
N LYS A 111 27.93 45.59 2.16
CA LYS A 111 28.53 46.91 2.31
C LYS A 111 28.62 47.18 3.80
#